data_3c6c8f3af2284b42c2ba0bbb7d39a065
#
_entry.id   3c6c8f3af2284b42c2ba0bbb7d39a065
#
_cell.length_a   1.000
_cell.length_b   1.000
_cell.length_c   1.000
_cell.angle_alpha   90.00
_cell.angle_beta   90.00
_cell.angle_gamma   90.00
#
_symmetry.space_group_name_H-M   'P 1'
#
loop_
_entity.id
_entity.type
_entity.pdbx_description
1 polymer ?
#
loop_
_entity_poly.entity_id
_entity_poly.type
_entity_poly.pdbx_seq_one_letter_code
_entity_poly.pdbx_strand_id
1 'polypeptide(L)'
;MAGRVALVTGAAGGIGRACALRLAAAGARVRAVDRAAEGLETLADEAAGLDGAIEPQLLDLTDLDAAEAAAHGADILVNNAGLQLVRPIEEFPPDVFHTVLTVMLEAPFRLIRGALPHMYAQGWGRVVNLSSVHGLRASAYKSAYVAAKHGLEGLSKTAALEGASHGVTSNCVNPGYVRTPLVERQIADQAAAHGIPPERVLTDVLLKDSALKRLVEPEEVAEAVLYLCTPHASFITGTSLTLDGGWTAH
;
A
#
# COMPACT_ATOMS: atom_id res chain seq x y z
N MET A 1 -2.75 7.47 -18.17
CA MET A 1 -1.39 7.01 -17.84
C MET A 1 -0.68 6.37 -19.05
N ALA A 2 -1.15 6.64 -20.25
CA ALA A 2 -0.59 6.05 -21.48
C ALA A 2 0.93 6.26 -21.58
N GLY A 3 1.67 5.19 -21.92
CA GLY A 3 3.13 5.17 -22.03
C GLY A 3 3.90 5.12 -20.71
N ARG A 4 3.23 5.12 -19.54
CA ARG A 4 3.88 5.01 -18.23
C ARG A 4 3.96 3.57 -17.76
N VAL A 5 5.06 3.26 -17.10
CA VAL A 5 5.29 1.99 -16.40
C VAL A 5 4.98 2.17 -14.92
N ALA A 6 4.01 1.42 -14.42
CA ALA A 6 3.70 1.38 -12.99
C ALA A 6 4.17 0.05 -12.39
N LEU A 7 4.74 0.08 -11.19
CA LEU A 7 4.99 -1.10 -10.38
C LEU A 7 4.07 -1.07 -9.16
N VAL A 8 3.30 -2.15 -8.96
CA VAL A 8 2.37 -2.29 -7.83
C VAL A 8 2.73 -3.55 -7.05
N THR A 9 3.01 -3.40 -5.77
CA THR A 9 3.31 -4.54 -4.88
C THR A 9 2.09 -5.03 -4.12
N GLY A 10 2.03 -6.35 -3.83
CA GLY A 10 0.83 -6.96 -3.22
C GLY A 10 -0.36 -6.94 -4.17
N ALA A 11 -0.10 -7.12 -5.47
CA ALA A 11 -1.06 -6.91 -6.53
C ALA A 11 -2.05 -8.08 -6.74
N ALA A 12 -1.79 -9.25 -6.15
CA ALA A 12 -2.66 -10.41 -6.32
C ALA A 12 -4.05 -10.26 -5.65
N GLY A 13 -4.26 -9.27 -4.77
CA GLY A 13 -5.53 -9.11 -4.09
C GLY A 13 -5.74 -7.75 -3.43
N GLY A 14 -6.95 -7.52 -2.94
CA GLY A 14 -7.32 -6.34 -2.16
C GLY A 14 -6.99 -5.02 -2.85
N ILE A 15 -6.41 -4.08 -2.09
CA ILE A 15 -6.08 -2.73 -2.57
C ILE A 15 -5.10 -2.79 -3.75
N GLY A 16 -4.06 -3.66 -3.69
CA GLY A 16 -3.06 -3.77 -4.74
C GLY A 16 -3.67 -4.18 -6.09
N ARG A 17 -4.60 -5.15 -6.06
CA ARG A 17 -5.35 -5.58 -7.24
C ARG A 17 -6.17 -4.42 -7.83
N ALA A 18 -6.93 -3.72 -7.00
CA ALA A 18 -7.72 -2.58 -7.43
C ALA A 18 -6.84 -1.46 -8.03
N CYS A 19 -5.70 -1.16 -7.41
CA CYS A 19 -4.74 -0.19 -7.94
C CYS A 19 -4.17 -0.62 -9.30
N ALA A 20 -3.79 -1.89 -9.45
CA ALA A 20 -3.24 -2.41 -10.69
C ALA A 20 -4.25 -2.31 -11.84
N LEU A 21 -5.49 -2.76 -11.63
CA LEU A 21 -6.59 -2.66 -12.60
C LEU A 21 -6.89 -1.20 -12.96
N ARG A 22 -6.95 -0.33 -11.95
CA ARG A 22 -7.28 1.08 -12.16
C ARG A 22 -6.21 1.85 -12.94
N LEU A 23 -4.93 1.55 -12.68
CA LEU A 23 -3.81 2.13 -13.43
C LEU A 23 -3.75 1.58 -14.86
N ALA A 24 -3.99 0.28 -15.05
CA ALA A 24 -4.08 -0.32 -16.38
C ALA A 24 -5.26 0.25 -17.18
N ALA A 25 -6.44 0.40 -16.57
CA ALA A 25 -7.59 1.06 -17.21
C ALA A 25 -7.31 2.54 -17.60
N ALA A 26 -6.35 3.19 -16.91
CA ALA A 26 -5.87 4.52 -17.27
C ALA A 26 -4.73 4.50 -18.32
N GLY A 27 -4.42 3.36 -18.92
CA GLY A 27 -3.46 3.18 -20.00
C GLY A 27 -2.00 2.93 -19.56
N ALA A 28 -1.75 2.64 -18.27
CA ALA A 28 -0.42 2.29 -17.80
C ALA A 28 -0.07 0.81 -18.12
N ARG A 29 1.22 0.55 -18.35
CA ARG A 29 1.77 -0.81 -18.30
C ARG A 29 2.14 -1.12 -16.86
N VAL A 30 1.40 -2.03 -16.22
CA VAL A 30 1.53 -2.33 -14.79
C VAL A 30 2.30 -3.61 -14.58
N ARG A 31 3.47 -3.52 -13.95
CA ARG A 31 4.19 -4.66 -13.38
C ARG A 31 3.52 -4.99 -12.04
N ALA A 32 2.79 -6.09 -12.02
CA ALA A 32 2.03 -6.54 -10.85
C ALA A 32 2.88 -7.52 -10.05
N VAL A 33 3.40 -7.09 -8.91
CA VAL A 33 4.30 -7.88 -8.05
C VAL A 33 3.54 -8.51 -6.91
N ASP A 34 3.64 -9.83 -6.75
CA ASP A 34 3.14 -10.59 -5.61
C ASP A 34 3.85 -11.94 -5.50
N ARG A 35 3.73 -12.61 -4.36
CA ARG A 35 4.17 -14.00 -4.15
C ARG A 35 3.09 -15.05 -4.45
N ALA A 36 1.85 -14.63 -4.72
CA ALA A 36 0.72 -15.48 -5.03
C ALA A 36 0.50 -15.57 -6.55
N ALA A 37 1.10 -16.59 -7.18
CA ALA A 37 1.07 -16.77 -8.64
C ALA A 37 -0.35 -16.81 -9.20
N GLU A 38 -1.24 -17.64 -8.64
CA GLU A 38 -2.64 -17.77 -9.07
C GLU A 38 -3.40 -16.43 -9.05
N GLY A 39 -3.18 -15.61 -8.01
CA GLY A 39 -3.79 -14.28 -7.92
C GLY A 39 -3.28 -13.32 -8.98
N LEU A 40 -2.01 -13.42 -9.38
CA LEU A 40 -1.42 -12.63 -10.46
C LEU A 40 -1.95 -13.07 -11.84
N GLU A 41 -2.12 -14.36 -12.08
CA GLU A 41 -2.71 -14.88 -13.32
C GLU A 41 -4.14 -14.41 -13.49
N THR A 42 -4.96 -14.56 -12.44
CA THR A 42 -6.36 -14.07 -12.43
C THR A 42 -6.44 -12.54 -12.67
N LEU A 43 -5.51 -11.77 -12.09
CA LEU A 43 -5.44 -10.33 -12.29
C LEU A 43 -5.12 -9.98 -13.76
N ALA A 44 -4.21 -10.72 -14.40
CA ALA A 44 -3.87 -10.51 -15.81
C ALA A 44 -5.06 -10.81 -16.74
N ASP A 45 -5.82 -11.87 -16.45
CA ASP A 45 -7.02 -12.24 -17.19
C ASP A 45 -8.11 -11.15 -17.07
N GLU A 46 -8.34 -10.60 -15.88
CA GLU A 46 -9.29 -9.50 -15.66
C GLU A 46 -8.90 -8.21 -16.40
N ALA A 47 -7.62 -8.00 -16.63
CA ALA A 47 -7.12 -6.82 -17.32
C ALA A 47 -7.30 -6.91 -18.85
N ALA A 48 -7.78 -8.04 -19.37
CA ALA A 48 -8.00 -8.21 -20.79
C ALA A 48 -9.00 -7.16 -21.34
N GLY A 49 -8.56 -6.39 -22.33
CA GLY A 49 -9.36 -5.33 -22.93
C GLY A 49 -9.28 -3.95 -22.28
N LEU A 50 -8.46 -3.77 -21.25
CA LEU A 50 -8.12 -2.45 -20.73
C LEU A 50 -7.19 -1.69 -21.70
N ASP A 51 -7.17 -0.36 -21.57
CA ASP A 51 -6.30 0.51 -22.40
C ASP A 51 -4.81 0.30 -22.18
N GLY A 52 -4.42 -0.17 -21.00
CA GLY A 52 -3.06 -0.55 -20.62
C GLY A 52 -2.87 -2.07 -20.57
N ALA A 53 -1.87 -2.52 -19.83
CA ALA A 53 -1.55 -3.94 -19.68
C ALA A 53 -1.13 -4.26 -18.25
N ILE A 54 -1.33 -5.51 -17.82
CA ILE A 54 -0.78 -6.05 -16.58
C ILE A 54 0.26 -7.12 -16.91
N GLU A 55 1.44 -6.97 -16.33
CA GLU A 55 2.58 -7.90 -16.45
C GLU A 55 2.80 -8.54 -15.07
N PRO A 56 2.38 -9.80 -14.86
CA PRO A 56 2.62 -10.52 -13.62
C PRO A 56 4.12 -10.69 -13.34
N GLN A 57 4.54 -10.42 -12.11
CA GLN A 57 5.90 -10.67 -11.62
C GLN A 57 5.84 -11.40 -10.27
N LEU A 58 6.15 -12.69 -10.28
CA LEU A 58 6.23 -13.50 -9.08
C LEU A 58 7.49 -13.11 -8.30
N LEU A 59 7.32 -12.52 -7.12
CA LEU A 59 8.43 -12.05 -6.30
C LEU A 59 8.04 -12.04 -4.82
N ASP A 60 8.91 -12.55 -3.96
CA ASP A 60 8.84 -12.34 -2.51
C ASP A 60 9.66 -11.10 -2.14
N LEU A 61 9.01 -10.12 -1.51
CA LEU A 61 9.66 -8.86 -1.12
C LEU A 61 10.65 -9.00 0.05
N THR A 62 10.80 -10.19 0.63
CA THR A 62 11.91 -10.49 1.54
C THR A 62 13.24 -10.65 0.82
N ASP A 63 13.22 -10.92 -0.50
CA ASP A 63 14.39 -10.78 -1.38
C ASP A 63 14.54 -9.30 -1.79
N LEU A 64 15.27 -8.57 -0.97
CA LEU A 64 15.42 -7.13 -1.10
C LEU A 64 16.18 -6.70 -2.37
N ASP A 65 17.14 -7.51 -2.82
CA ASP A 65 17.88 -7.21 -4.04
C ASP A 65 17.02 -7.41 -5.28
N ALA A 66 16.22 -8.46 -5.32
CA ALA A 66 15.24 -8.68 -6.37
C ALA A 66 14.12 -7.61 -6.35
N ALA A 67 13.68 -7.17 -5.16
CA ALA A 67 12.72 -6.07 -5.03
C ALA A 67 13.27 -4.76 -5.62
N GLU A 68 14.52 -4.39 -5.29
CA GLU A 68 15.18 -3.20 -5.86
C GLU A 68 15.27 -3.28 -7.39
N ALA A 69 15.72 -4.42 -7.92
CA ALA A 69 15.85 -4.62 -9.35
C ALA A 69 14.49 -4.55 -10.10
N ALA A 70 13.41 -5.06 -9.50
CA ALA A 70 12.07 -5.01 -10.08
C ALA A 70 11.57 -3.56 -10.29
N ALA A 71 12.05 -2.60 -9.47
CA ALA A 71 11.64 -1.21 -9.55
C ALA A 71 12.36 -0.41 -10.64
N HIS A 72 13.41 -0.94 -11.25
CA HIS A 72 14.15 -0.23 -12.29
C HIS A 72 13.24 0.10 -13.49
N GLY A 73 13.27 1.35 -13.95
CA GLY A 73 12.48 1.82 -15.08
C GLY A 73 10.99 2.05 -14.78
N ALA A 74 10.57 2.03 -13.51
CA ALA A 74 9.21 2.40 -13.14
C ALA A 74 9.04 3.93 -13.08
N ASP A 75 7.99 4.43 -13.73
CA ASP A 75 7.54 5.83 -13.64
C ASP A 75 6.65 6.05 -12.41
N ILE A 76 5.86 5.04 -12.06
CA ILE A 76 4.94 5.04 -10.93
C ILE A 76 5.28 3.84 -10.04
N LEU A 77 5.45 4.08 -8.74
CA LEU A 77 5.66 3.04 -7.74
C LEU A 77 4.53 3.09 -6.71
N VAL A 78 3.81 1.97 -6.55
CA VAL A 78 2.77 1.78 -5.53
C VAL A 78 3.25 0.73 -4.54
N ASN A 79 3.76 1.16 -3.39
CA ASN A 79 4.16 0.33 -2.27
C ASN A 79 2.92 -0.06 -1.46
N ASN A 80 2.30 -1.20 -1.78
CA ASN A 80 1.06 -1.66 -1.15
C ASN A 80 1.22 -2.94 -0.34
N ALA A 81 2.16 -3.82 -0.68
CA ALA A 81 2.31 -5.10 0.01
C ALA A 81 2.36 -4.95 1.53
N GLY A 82 1.65 -5.82 2.23
CA GLY A 82 1.59 -5.77 3.67
C GLY A 82 1.03 -7.03 4.30
N LEU A 83 1.40 -7.22 5.55
CA LEU A 83 0.93 -8.30 6.40
C LEU A 83 0.71 -7.79 7.82
N GLN A 84 -0.12 -8.47 8.58
CA GLN A 84 -0.39 -8.10 9.97
C GLN A 84 -0.61 -9.34 10.84
N LEU A 85 -0.09 -9.26 12.06
CA LEU A 85 -0.41 -10.13 13.18
C LEU A 85 -0.92 -9.26 14.32
N VAL A 86 -1.98 -9.70 15.00
CA VAL A 86 -2.56 -9.05 16.19
C VAL A 86 -2.15 -9.86 17.40
N ARG A 87 -1.31 -9.28 18.29
CA ARG A 87 -0.83 -9.90 19.53
C ARG A 87 -0.43 -8.82 20.54
N PRO A 88 -0.55 -9.08 21.85
CA PRO A 88 0.09 -8.27 22.88
C PRO A 88 1.59 -8.12 22.58
N ILE A 89 2.19 -6.99 22.99
CA ILE A 89 3.58 -6.69 22.63
C ILE A 89 4.55 -7.71 23.27
N GLU A 90 4.26 -8.19 24.46
CA GLU A 90 5.05 -9.19 25.20
C GLU A 90 4.96 -10.60 24.58
N GLU A 91 3.92 -10.87 23.79
CA GLU A 91 3.71 -12.14 23.10
C GLU A 91 4.01 -12.07 21.60
N PHE A 92 4.43 -10.89 21.10
CA PHE A 92 4.63 -10.70 19.66
C PHE A 92 5.93 -11.41 19.23
N PRO A 93 5.88 -12.38 18.28
CA PRO A 93 7.07 -13.13 17.86
C PRO A 93 8.09 -12.21 17.16
N PRO A 94 9.38 -12.21 17.63
CA PRO A 94 10.41 -11.33 17.05
C PRO A 94 10.69 -11.56 15.56
N ASP A 95 10.59 -12.80 15.08
CA ASP A 95 10.78 -13.16 13.67
C ASP A 95 9.67 -12.61 12.78
N VAL A 96 8.42 -12.64 13.26
CA VAL A 96 7.28 -12.01 12.58
C VAL A 96 7.42 -10.48 12.59
N PHE A 97 7.89 -9.89 13.71
CA PHE A 97 8.18 -8.46 13.78
C PHE A 97 9.19 -8.05 12.72
N HIS A 98 10.30 -8.80 12.61
CA HIS A 98 11.32 -8.58 11.58
C HIS A 98 10.75 -8.69 10.17
N THR A 99 9.97 -9.75 9.88
CA THR A 99 9.34 -9.95 8.56
C THR A 99 8.40 -8.79 8.20
N VAL A 100 7.60 -8.29 9.15
CA VAL A 100 6.72 -7.13 8.92
C VAL A 100 7.52 -5.89 8.55
N LEU A 101 8.61 -5.60 9.28
CA LEU A 101 9.47 -4.44 8.97
C LEU A 101 10.17 -4.62 7.62
N THR A 102 10.66 -5.81 7.32
CA THR A 102 11.31 -6.10 6.03
C THR A 102 10.35 -5.84 4.86
N VAL A 103 9.15 -6.41 4.89
CA VAL A 103 8.19 -6.29 3.77
C VAL A 103 7.56 -4.90 3.68
N MET A 104 7.29 -4.23 4.82
CA MET A 104 6.47 -3.02 4.85
C MET A 104 7.26 -1.72 5.05
N LEU A 105 8.57 -1.80 5.27
CA LEU A 105 9.43 -0.62 5.42
C LEU A 105 10.73 -0.76 4.62
N GLU A 106 11.48 -1.84 4.79
CA GLU A 106 12.77 -2.01 4.11
C GLU A 106 12.59 -2.27 2.60
N ALA A 107 11.66 -3.15 2.21
CA ALA A 107 11.36 -3.37 0.79
C ALA A 107 10.83 -2.10 0.09
N PRO A 108 9.89 -1.31 0.64
CA PRO A 108 9.57 0.02 0.12
C PRO A 108 10.78 0.95 -0.06
N PHE A 109 11.71 0.97 0.90
CA PHE A 109 12.96 1.74 0.74
C PHE A 109 13.77 1.25 -0.46
N ARG A 110 13.96 -0.06 -0.62
CA ARG A 110 14.69 -0.66 -1.74
C ARG A 110 14.00 -0.40 -3.08
N LEU A 111 12.68 -0.51 -3.13
CA LEU A 111 11.88 -0.21 -4.33
C LEU A 111 11.99 1.27 -4.72
N ILE A 112 11.89 2.20 -3.76
CA ILE A 112 12.09 3.63 -4.00
C ILE A 112 13.51 3.88 -4.52
N ARG A 113 14.53 3.32 -3.87
CA ARG A 113 15.92 3.44 -4.28
C ARG A 113 16.15 2.95 -5.71
N GLY A 114 15.53 1.85 -6.12
CA GLY A 114 15.62 1.31 -7.48
C GLY A 114 14.88 2.14 -8.53
N ALA A 115 13.75 2.77 -8.17
CA ALA A 115 12.94 3.56 -9.10
C ALA A 115 13.47 4.99 -9.33
N LEU A 116 14.00 5.64 -8.29
CA LEU A 116 14.38 7.06 -8.32
C LEU A 116 15.38 7.43 -9.42
N PRO A 117 16.44 6.65 -9.76
CA PRO A 117 17.37 7.03 -10.83
C PRO A 117 16.68 7.20 -12.19
N HIS A 118 15.73 6.31 -12.52
CA HIS A 118 14.93 6.45 -13.74
C HIS A 118 14.01 7.67 -13.68
N MET A 119 13.27 7.84 -12.58
CA MET A 119 12.36 8.96 -12.38
C MET A 119 13.10 10.32 -12.49
N TYR A 120 14.30 10.41 -11.93
CA TYR A 120 15.16 11.60 -12.01
C TYR A 120 15.59 11.90 -13.45
N ALA A 121 16.03 10.87 -14.18
CA ALA A 121 16.42 11.02 -15.57
C ALA A 121 15.24 11.44 -16.48
N GLN A 122 14.01 11.04 -16.15
CA GLN A 122 12.81 11.43 -16.87
C GLN A 122 12.26 12.81 -16.45
N GLY A 123 12.74 13.41 -15.36
CA GLY A 123 12.17 14.63 -14.78
C GLY A 123 10.71 14.44 -14.33
N TRP A 124 10.30 13.21 -14.05
CA TRP A 124 8.95 12.85 -13.65
C TRP A 124 8.92 11.52 -12.90
N GLY A 125 8.16 11.45 -11.82
CA GLY A 125 7.92 10.21 -11.10
C GLY A 125 6.80 10.36 -10.07
N ARG A 126 6.18 9.24 -9.71
CA ARG A 126 5.14 9.18 -8.68
C ARG A 126 5.37 8.00 -7.76
N VAL A 127 5.62 8.28 -6.50
CA VAL A 127 5.70 7.27 -5.43
C VAL A 127 4.46 7.40 -4.57
N VAL A 128 3.67 6.33 -4.48
CA VAL A 128 2.49 6.27 -3.63
C VAL A 128 2.68 5.11 -2.64
N ASN A 129 2.71 5.44 -1.37
CA ASN A 129 2.91 4.48 -0.29
C ASN A 129 1.56 4.20 0.38
N LEU A 130 1.06 2.96 0.29
CA LEU A 130 -0.13 2.54 1.03
C LEU A 130 0.24 2.41 2.51
N SER A 131 0.02 3.52 3.22
CA SER A 131 0.17 3.59 4.67
C SER A 131 -1.11 3.07 5.35
N SER A 132 -1.60 3.73 6.35
CA SER A 132 -2.81 3.43 7.12
C SER A 132 -3.10 4.60 8.05
N VAL A 133 -4.29 4.66 8.64
CA VAL A 133 -4.51 5.44 9.86
C VAL A 133 -3.49 5.10 10.95
N HIS A 134 -2.99 3.85 10.94
CA HIS A 134 -1.94 3.38 11.85
C HIS A 134 -0.52 3.86 11.51
N GLY A 135 -0.35 4.64 10.47
CA GLY A 135 0.85 5.45 10.23
C GLY A 135 0.81 6.82 10.93
N LEU A 136 -0.38 7.23 11.39
CA LEU A 136 -0.65 8.53 12.05
C LEU A 136 -1.05 8.37 13.52
N ARG A 137 -1.65 7.25 13.88
CA ARG A 137 -2.13 6.90 15.23
C ARG A 137 -1.75 5.46 15.53
N ALA A 138 -1.77 5.08 16.80
CA ALA A 138 -1.53 3.72 17.23
C ALA A 138 -2.83 3.01 17.66
N SER A 139 -2.81 1.69 17.60
CA SER A 139 -3.80 0.82 18.26
C SER A 139 -3.07 -0.29 19.00
N ALA A 140 -3.64 -0.75 20.10
CA ALA A 140 -3.12 -1.90 20.82
C ALA A 140 -3.02 -3.15 19.95
N TYR A 141 -2.13 -4.05 20.28
CA TYR A 141 -1.92 -5.36 19.66
C TYR A 141 -1.36 -5.36 18.22
N LYS A 142 -0.90 -4.19 17.71
CA LYS A 142 -0.41 -4.01 16.34
C LYS A 142 1.02 -3.45 16.28
N SER A 143 1.90 -3.82 17.21
CA SER A 143 3.22 -3.20 17.41
C SER A 143 4.05 -3.11 16.12
N ALA A 144 4.26 -4.23 15.42
CA ALA A 144 5.07 -4.27 14.19
C ALA A 144 4.43 -3.45 13.05
N TYR A 145 3.12 -3.58 12.86
CA TYR A 145 2.38 -2.87 11.82
C TYR A 145 2.42 -1.36 12.03
N VAL A 146 2.15 -0.90 13.25
CA VAL A 146 2.21 0.53 13.62
C VAL A 146 3.63 1.07 13.40
N ALA A 147 4.66 0.35 13.84
CA ALA A 147 6.05 0.76 13.66
C ALA A 147 6.41 0.88 12.15
N ALA A 148 6.05 -0.12 11.35
CA ALA A 148 6.32 -0.11 9.91
C ALA A 148 5.60 1.05 9.20
N LYS A 149 4.31 1.29 9.51
CA LYS A 149 3.54 2.35 8.86
C LYS A 149 3.99 3.75 9.27
N HIS A 150 4.38 3.98 10.53
CA HIS A 150 5.01 5.26 10.95
C HIS A 150 6.37 5.45 10.26
N GLY A 151 7.18 4.41 10.13
CA GLY A 151 8.43 4.46 9.39
C GLY A 151 8.22 4.79 7.91
N LEU A 152 7.20 4.22 7.28
CA LEU A 152 6.85 4.47 5.88
C LEU A 152 6.42 5.93 5.64
N GLU A 153 5.72 6.56 6.59
CA GLU A 153 5.39 8.00 6.55
C GLU A 153 6.67 8.86 6.53
N GLY A 154 7.64 8.54 7.38
CA GLY A 154 8.93 9.22 7.41
C GLY A 154 9.71 9.05 6.10
N LEU A 155 9.80 7.81 5.61
CA LEU A 155 10.46 7.48 4.34
C LEU A 155 9.82 8.23 3.17
N SER A 156 8.49 8.28 3.10
CA SER A 156 7.75 8.99 2.06
C SER A 156 8.08 10.49 2.04
N LYS A 157 8.16 11.13 3.22
CA LYS A 157 8.51 12.55 3.34
C LYS A 157 9.95 12.83 2.88
N THR A 158 10.90 11.95 3.21
CA THR A 158 12.28 12.06 2.75
C THR A 158 12.34 11.94 1.23
N ALA A 159 11.71 10.93 0.64
CA ALA A 159 11.64 10.77 -0.81
C ALA A 159 10.96 11.96 -1.52
N ALA A 160 9.96 12.57 -0.89
CA ALA A 160 9.31 13.79 -1.40
C ALA A 160 10.27 14.98 -1.48
N LEU A 161 11.06 15.20 -0.43
CA LEU A 161 12.02 16.30 -0.37
C LEU A 161 13.17 16.13 -1.36
N GLU A 162 13.73 14.92 -1.43
CA GLU A 162 14.83 14.60 -2.35
C GLU A 162 14.39 14.59 -3.82
N GLY A 163 13.17 14.10 -4.09
CA GLY A 163 12.61 13.98 -5.44
C GLY A 163 12.09 15.29 -6.05
N ALA A 164 11.78 16.29 -5.24
CA ALA A 164 11.06 17.50 -5.67
C ALA A 164 11.76 18.25 -6.83
N SER A 165 13.08 18.44 -6.76
CA SER A 165 13.86 19.10 -7.82
C SER A 165 13.91 18.33 -9.13
N HIS A 166 13.52 17.06 -9.13
CA HIS A 166 13.49 16.15 -10.26
C HIS A 166 12.06 15.87 -10.77
N GLY A 167 11.06 16.62 -10.32
CA GLY A 167 9.67 16.42 -10.73
C GLY A 167 9.02 15.15 -10.19
N VAL A 168 9.61 14.54 -9.14
CA VAL A 168 9.10 13.36 -8.46
C VAL A 168 8.28 13.78 -7.25
N THR A 169 7.10 13.18 -7.07
CA THR A 169 6.30 13.33 -5.84
C THR A 169 6.23 12.01 -5.10
N SER A 170 6.22 12.07 -3.77
CA SER A 170 6.02 10.91 -2.90
C SER A 170 4.98 11.23 -1.83
N ASN A 171 3.93 10.41 -1.76
CA ASN A 171 2.81 10.62 -0.86
C ASN A 171 2.37 9.31 -0.20
N CYS A 172 1.76 9.41 0.97
CA CYS A 172 1.07 8.32 1.62
C CYS A 172 -0.44 8.40 1.36
N VAL A 173 -1.07 7.25 1.13
CA VAL A 173 -2.52 7.07 1.23
C VAL A 173 -2.79 6.29 2.51
N ASN A 174 -3.66 6.81 3.35
CA ASN A 174 -3.92 6.32 4.70
C ASN A 174 -5.37 5.87 4.86
N PRO A 175 -5.71 4.67 4.37
CA PRO A 175 -7.05 4.16 4.57
C PRO A 175 -7.32 3.82 6.04
N GLY A 176 -8.59 3.88 6.42
CA GLY A 176 -9.11 3.18 7.57
C GLY A 176 -9.19 1.66 7.29
N TYR A 177 -10.29 1.03 7.73
CA TYR A 177 -10.49 -0.40 7.44
C TYR A 177 -11.10 -0.59 6.04
N VAL A 178 -10.35 -1.28 5.17
CA VAL A 178 -10.73 -1.58 3.77
C VAL A 178 -11.25 -3.00 3.69
N ARG A 179 -12.30 -3.25 2.89
CA ARG A 179 -12.86 -4.58 2.65
C ARG A 179 -11.86 -5.45 1.87
N THR A 180 -11.03 -6.18 2.58
CA THR A 180 -9.97 -7.02 2.04
C THR A 180 -9.83 -8.32 2.83
N PRO A 181 -9.28 -9.38 2.22
CA PRO A 181 -8.98 -10.61 2.96
C PRO A 181 -8.04 -10.38 4.16
N LEU A 182 -7.21 -9.33 4.13
CA LEU A 182 -6.36 -8.98 5.27
C LEU A 182 -7.20 -8.57 6.49
N VAL A 183 -8.26 -7.77 6.30
CA VAL A 183 -9.14 -7.33 7.38
C VAL A 183 -10.03 -8.49 7.86
N GLU A 184 -10.55 -9.29 6.94
CA GLU A 184 -11.38 -10.44 7.30
C GLU A 184 -10.63 -11.45 8.18
N ARG A 185 -9.37 -11.76 7.85
CA ARG A 185 -8.52 -12.64 8.67
C ARG A 185 -8.25 -12.10 10.08
N GLN A 186 -8.29 -10.79 10.29
CA GLN A 186 -8.07 -10.18 11.60
C GLN A 186 -9.27 -10.32 12.54
N ILE A 187 -10.48 -10.61 12.04
CA ILE A 187 -11.69 -10.62 12.86
C ILE A 187 -11.56 -11.61 14.03
N ALA A 188 -11.08 -12.82 13.78
CA ALA A 188 -10.89 -13.83 14.82
C ALA A 188 -9.84 -13.41 15.86
N ASP A 189 -8.70 -12.87 15.41
CA ASP A 189 -7.64 -12.39 16.29
C ASP A 189 -8.09 -11.19 17.15
N GLN A 190 -8.85 -10.27 16.55
CA GLN A 190 -9.42 -9.12 17.24
C GLN A 190 -10.48 -9.56 18.28
N ALA A 191 -11.33 -10.53 17.92
CA ALA A 191 -12.32 -11.10 18.84
C ALA A 191 -11.64 -11.70 20.08
N ALA A 192 -10.58 -12.49 19.87
CA ALA A 192 -9.78 -13.09 20.95
C ALA A 192 -9.09 -12.03 21.82
N ALA A 193 -8.43 -11.04 21.19
CA ALA A 193 -7.69 -9.99 21.89
C ALA A 193 -8.60 -9.07 22.74
N HIS A 194 -9.85 -8.86 22.30
CA HIS A 194 -10.83 -7.99 22.99
C HIS A 194 -11.84 -8.78 23.83
N GLY A 195 -11.83 -10.12 23.81
CA GLY A 195 -12.77 -10.96 24.57
C GLY A 195 -14.23 -10.77 24.15
N ILE A 196 -14.50 -10.54 22.86
CA ILE A 196 -15.85 -10.32 22.31
C ILE A 196 -16.16 -11.31 21.19
N PRO A 197 -17.46 -11.56 20.88
CA PRO A 197 -17.85 -12.40 19.74
C PRO A 197 -17.38 -11.79 18.39
N PRO A 198 -16.98 -12.62 17.39
CA PRO A 198 -16.49 -12.17 16.09
C PRO A 198 -17.44 -11.20 15.34
N GLU A 199 -18.77 -11.44 15.46
CA GLU A 199 -19.81 -10.60 14.83
C GLU A 199 -19.85 -9.17 15.38
N ARG A 200 -19.28 -8.92 16.56
CA ARG A 200 -19.20 -7.60 17.18
C ARG A 200 -17.92 -6.83 16.82
N VAL A 201 -16.92 -7.52 16.28
CA VAL A 201 -15.61 -6.90 15.97
C VAL A 201 -15.76 -5.73 15.00
N LEU A 202 -16.57 -5.88 13.96
CA LEU A 202 -16.75 -4.83 12.95
C LEU A 202 -17.25 -3.52 13.57
N THR A 203 -18.29 -3.59 14.40
CA THR A 203 -18.94 -2.41 14.99
C THR A 203 -18.21 -1.87 16.20
N ASP A 204 -17.75 -2.74 17.10
CA ASP A 204 -17.28 -2.38 18.42
C ASP A 204 -15.76 -2.13 18.47
N VAL A 205 -15.03 -2.62 17.45
CA VAL A 205 -13.57 -2.47 17.35
C VAL A 205 -13.18 -1.70 16.10
N LEU A 206 -13.50 -2.25 14.91
CA LEU A 206 -12.95 -1.71 13.67
C LEU A 206 -13.58 -0.35 13.31
N LEU A 207 -14.89 -0.22 13.38
CA LEU A 207 -15.62 1.00 13.01
C LEU A 207 -16.02 1.86 14.21
N LYS A 208 -15.58 1.51 15.43
CA LYS A 208 -15.96 2.20 16.66
C LYS A 208 -15.77 3.71 16.54
N ASP A 209 -14.57 4.12 16.15
CA ASP A 209 -14.17 5.53 16.11
C ASP A 209 -14.35 6.19 14.74
N SER A 210 -14.77 5.43 13.70
CA SER A 210 -15.09 6.01 12.40
C SER A 210 -16.42 6.77 12.44
N ALA A 211 -16.50 7.95 11.85
CA ALA A 211 -17.76 8.68 11.68
C ALA A 211 -18.64 8.01 10.62
N LEU A 212 -18.02 7.58 9.50
CA LEU A 212 -18.69 6.78 8.48
C LEU A 212 -18.62 5.29 8.88
N LYS A 213 -19.80 4.68 9.17
CA LYS A 213 -19.94 3.32 9.72
C LYS A 213 -19.94 2.24 8.63
N ARG A 214 -18.97 2.28 7.72
CA ARG A 214 -18.74 1.24 6.72
C ARG A 214 -17.25 1.03 6.47
N LEU A 215 -16.90 -0.11 5.88
CA LEU A 215 -15.56 -0.31 5.35
C LEU A 215 -15.35 0.56 4.10
N VAL A 216 -14.11 0.95 3.87
CA VAL A 216 -13.68 1.54 2.59
C VAL A 216 -13.62 0.43 1.55
N GLU A 217 -14.03 0.67 0.32
CA GLU A 217 -13.84 -0.30 -0.76
C GLU A 217 -12.45 -0.13 -1.40
N PRO A 218 -11.81 -1.22 -1.87
CA PRO A 218 -10.49 -1.16 -2.51
C PRO A 218 -10.43 -0.17 -3.68
N GLU A 219 -11.53 -0.05 -4.43
CA GLU A 219 -11.66 0.85 -5.58
C GLU A 219 -11.60 2.33 -5.15
N GLU A 220 -12.13 2.69 -3.98
CA GLU A 220 -12.03 4.06 -3.45
C GLU A 220 -10.56 4.43 -3.17
N VAL A 221 -9.78 3.46 -2.67
CA VAL A 221 -8.34 3.64 -2.45
C VAL A 221 -7.60 3.75 -3.79
N ALA A 222 -7.96 2.92 -4.77
CA ALA A 222 -7.36 2.94 -6.10
C ALA A 222 -7.59 4.27 -6.84
N GLU A 223 -8.76 4.90 -6.67
CA GLU A 223 -9.02 6.23 -7.22
C GLU A 223 -8.14 7.30 -6.58
N ALA A 224 -7.90 7.24 -5.27
CA ALA A 224 -6.99 8.16 -4.59
C ALA A 224 -5.54 7.98 -5.06
N VAL A 225 -5.10 6.72 -5.26
CA VAL A 225 -3.78 6.41 -5.84
C VAL A 225 -3.66 6.97 -7.25
N LEU A 226 -4.65 6.74 -8.10
CA LEU A 226 -4.65 7.27 -9.46
C LEU A 226 -4.61 8.80 -9.45
N TYR A 227 -5.42 9.46 -8.61
CA TYR A 227 -5.43 10.92 -8.49
C TYR A 227 -4.03 11.47 -8.21
N LEU A 228 -3.30 10.88 -7.25
CA LEU A 228 -1.94 11.29 -6.91
C LEU A 228 -0.93 11.10 -8.06
N CYS A 229 -1.25 10.25 -9.03
CA CYS A 229 -0.42 10.05 -10.23
C CYS A 229 -0.76 11.03 -11.37
N THR A 230 -1.88 11.77 -11.30
CA THR A 230 -2.31 12.71 -12.35
C THR A 230 -1.52 14.02 -12.33
N PRO A 231 -1.54 14.81 -13.44
CA PRO A 231 -1.00 16.17 -13.45
C PRO A 231 -1.65 17.11 -12.44
N HIS A 232 -2.92 16.87 -12.07
CA HIS A 232 -3.65 17.69 -11.09
C HIS A 232 -3.08 17.58 -9.67
N ALA A 233 -2.36 16.50 -9.36
CA ALA A 233 -1.69 16.29 -8.08
C ALA A 233 -0.19 16.65 -8.12
N SER A 234 0.30 17.33 -9.17
CA SER A 234 1.73 17.61 -9.35
C SER A 234 2.35 18.51 -8.26
N PHE A 235 1.53 19.23 -7.50
CA PHE A 235 1.96 20.05 -6.37
C PHE A 235 1.68 19.41 -5.01
N ILE A 236 1.25 18.14 -4.99
CA ILE A 236 1.00 17.35 -3.78
C ILE A 236 2.18 16.42 -3.56
N THR A 237 3.01 16.68 -2.56
CA THR A 237 4.15 15.84 -2.18
C THR A 237 4.39 15.89 -0.68
N GLY A 238 4.84 14.78 -0.08
CA GLY A 238 5.09 14.65 1.36
C GLY A 238 3.83 14.61 2.22
N THR A 239 2.65 14.43 1.63
CA THR A 239 1.38 14.42 2.35
C THR A 239 0.92 12.99 2.74
N SER A 240 0.03 12.96 3.73
CA SER A 240 -0.74 11.78 4.15
C SER A 240 -2.21 12.03 3.79
N LEU A 241 -2.68 11.41 2.71
CA LEU A 241 -4.07 11.50 2.25
C LEU A 241 -4.92 10.45 2.98
N THR A 242 -5.75 10.88 3.92
CA THR A 242 -6.59 9.98 4.72
C THR A 242 -7.90 9.63 4.00
N LEU A 243 -8.24 8.32 3.98
CA LEU A 243 -9.51 7.76 3.55
C LEU A 243 -10.08 6.91 4.70
N ASP A 244 -10.37 7.53 5.82
CA ASP A 244 -10.59 6.84 7.10
C ASP A 244 -12.01 7.04 7.69
N GLY A 245 -12.90 7.69 6.96
CA GLY A 245 -14.26 7.96 7.42
C GLY A 245 -14.30 8.84 8.68
N GLY A 246 -13.30 9.70 8.87
CA GLY A 246 -13.19 10.61 10.02
C GLY A 246 -12.57 9.97 11.27
N TRP A 247 -11.97 8.80 11.16
CA TRP A 247 -11.34 8.09 12.29
C TRP A 247 -10.21 8.89 12.96
N THR A 248 -9.44 9.66 12.19
CA THR A 248 -8.33 10.49 12.69
C THR A 248 -8.73 11.93 13.01
N ALA A 249 -9.99 12.31 12.82
CA ALA A 249 -10.44 13.69 12.99
C ALA A 249 -10.63 14.13 14.45
N HIS A 250 -10.44 13.20 15.43
CA HIS A 250 -10.58 13.46 16.88
C HIS A 250 -9.41 12.85 17.67
#